data_7f959ed207404c2c4e9adf271fb52d90
#
_entry.id   7f959ed207404c2c4e9adf271fb52d90
#
_cell.length_a   1.000
_cell.length_b   1.000
_cell.length_c   1.000
_cell.angle_alpha   90.00
_cell.angle_beta   90.00
_cell.angle_gamma   90.00
#
_symmetry.space_group_name_H-M   'P 1'
#
loop_
_entity.id
_entity.type
_entity.pdbx_description
1 polymer ?
#
loop_
_entity_poly.entity_id
_entity_poly.type
_entity_poly.pdbx_seq_one_letter_code
_entity_poly.pdbx_strand_id
1 'polypeptide(L)'
;MTESRSHGRSGPIAGPGVGRHLLIVDDDDRIRELLKEFLAREGYRVTGAAHAAAAKRMMELIEFDLVVLDVMMPGESGLDLTSWVRNKAELSKTPVLLLTARGDAEDRIEGLSRGADDYMSKPFEPRELVLRIDAILRRTGGKPIGPKEIKLGTAVFDMERLELSRDGAPQRLTEAEAQLLKTLALHAHAPVERMSLSPDTADITGRAVDVQVTRLRRKLEVDPKNPRYLQTVRGVGYMLAPD
;
A
#
# COMPACT_ATOMS: atom_id res chain seq x y z
N MET A 1 27.16 -38.67 5.08
CA MET A 1 26.43 -37.99 3.98
C MET A 1 25.20 -37.39 4.58
N THR A 2 25.28 -36.12 4.98
CA THR A 2 24.18 -35.34 5.64
C THR A 2 23.78 -34.27 4.65
N GLU A 3 22.60 -34.45 4.04
CA GLU A 3 21.98 -33.45 3.17
C GLU A 3 21.49 -32.27 3.98
N SER A 4 22.10 -31.12 3.76
CA SER A 4 21.72 -29.83 4.29
C SER A 4 20.50 -29.35 3.50
N ARG A 5 19.32 -29.35 4.13
CA ARG A 5 18.11 -28.72 3.59
C ARG A 5 18.27 -27.21 3.67
N SER A 6 18.49 -26.58 2.53
CA SER A 6 18.45 -25.14 2.39
C SER A 6 17.01 -24.67 2.63
N HIS A 7 16.82 -23.91 3.71
CA HIS A 7 15.59 -23.14 3.93
C HIS A 7 15.55 -22.02 2.88
N GLY A 8 14.63 -22.14 1.93
CA GLY A 8 14.33 -21.10 0.97
C GLY A 8 13.88 -19.83 1.73
N ARG A 9 14.64 -18.76 1.58
CA ARG A 9 14.23 -17.42 2.00
C ARG A 9 13.03 -17.03 1.16
N SER A 10 11.85 -16.98 1.79
CA SER A 10 10.68 -16.33 1.21
C SER A 10 11.06 -14.89 0.91
N GLY A 11 11.03 -14.51 -0.36
CA GLY A 11 11.18 -13.12 -0.78
C GLY A 11 10.05 -12.25 -0.18
N PRO A 12 10.24 -10.93 -0.09
CA PRO A 12 9.25 -10.05 0.52
C PRO A 12 7.92 -10.15 -0.22
N ILE A 13 6.85 -10.36 0.54
CA ILE A 13 5.47 -10.35 0.06
C ILE A 13 5.19 -8.94 -0.48
N ALA A 14 4.86 -8.85 -1.76
CA ALA A 14 4.51 -7.57 -2.38
C ALA A 14 3.11 -7.15 -1.91
N GLY A 15 3.05 -6.33 -0.86
CA GLY A 15 1.84 -5.69 -0.35
C GLY A 15 1.60 -4.31 -0.98
N PRO A 16 0.50 -3.62 -0.67
CA PRO A 16 0.17 -2.29 -1.20
C PRO A 16 1.24 -1.22 -0.90
N GLY A 17 2.09 -1.49 0.07
CA GLY A 17 3.18 -0.60 0.50
C GLY A 17 4.51 -0.79 -0.21
N VAL A 18 4.63 -1.65 -1.23
CA VAL A 18 5.91 -1.97 -1.87
C VAL A 18 6.63 -0.70 -2.34
N GLY A 19 7.83 -0.49 -1.78
CA GLY A 19 8.70 0.64 -2.10
C GLY A 19 8.36 1.95 -1.38
N ARG A 20 7.25 2.07 -0.62
CA ARG A 20 6.92 3.26 0.19
C ARG A 20 7.64 3.24 1.52
N HIS A 21 8.20 4.39 1.87
CA HIS A 21 8.90 4.56 3.13
C HIS A 21 8.06 5.42 4.09
N LEU A 22 7.60 4.80 5.16
CA LEU A 22 6.81 5.47 6.19
C LEU A 22 7.67 5.82 7.40
N LEU A 23 7.42 6.97 8.00
CA LEU A 23 7.94 7.33 9.30
C LEU A 23 6.82 7.19 10.34
N ILE A 24 7.05 6.38 11.37
CA ILE A 24 6.14 6.27 12.53
C ILE A 24 6.76 7.05 13.68
N VAL A 25 6.01 8.00 14.22
CA VAL A 25 6.44 8.81 15.37
C VAL A 25 5.45 8.61 16.51
N ASP A 26 5.89 7.94 17.56
CA ASP A 26 5.07 7.61 18.73
C ASP A 26 6.05 7.40 19.91
N ASP A 27 5.77 7.91 21.09
CA ASP A 27 6.64 7.79 22.26
C ASP A 27 6.52 6.41 22.95
N ASP A 28 5.41 5.70 22.76
CA ASP A 28 5.28 4.32 23.23
C ASP A 28 6.03 3.33 22.32
N ASP A 29 7.13 2.77 22.83
CA ASP A 29 7.97 1.81 22.13
C ASP A 29 7.17 0.58 21.62
N ARG A 30 6.19 0.12 22.41
CA ARG A 30 5.39 -1.06 22.05
C ARG A 30 4.47 -0.78 20.88
N ILE A 31 3.79 0.36 20.90
CA ILE A 31 2.92 0.80 19.79
C ILE A 31 3.76 1.00 18.54
N ARG A 32 4.90 1.69 18.67
CA ARG A 32 5.80 1.96 17.56
C ARG A 32 6.32 0.67 16.91
N GLU A 33 6.80 -0.30 17.70
CA GLU A 33 7.30 -1.58 17.15
C GLU A 33 6.16 -2.42 16.54
N LEU A 34 4.98 -2.47 17.17
CA LEU A 34 3.82 -3.18 16.63
C LEU A 34 3.40 -2.61 15.27
N LEU A 35 3.33 -1.28 15.14
CA LEU A 35 2.99 -0.62 13.88
C LEU A 35 4.06 -0.87 12.81
N LYS A 36 5.35 -0.82 13.17
CA LYS A 36 6.44 -1.14 12.25
C LYS A 36 6.33 -2.55 11.70
N GLU A 37 6.16 -3.54 12.59
CA GLU A 37 6.02 -4.95 12.17
C GLU A 37 4.78 -5.15 11.28
N PHE A 38 3.65 -4.57 11.68
CA PHE A 38 2.41 -4.71 10.95
C PHE A 38 2.53 -4.09 9.54
N LEU A 39 2.96 -2.84 9.43
CA LEU A 39 3.10 -2.15 8.15
C LEU A 39 4.21 -2.75 7.27
N ALA A 40 5.26 -3.31 7.88
CA ALA A 40 6.27 -4.05 7.13
C ALA A 40 5.71 -5.33 6.47
N ARG A 41 4.77 -6.02 7.13
CA ARG A 41 4.04 -7.16 6.55
C ARG A 41 3.14 -6.74 5.40
N GLU A 42 2.62 -5.52 5.43
CA GLU A 42 1.84 -4.91 4.33
C GLU A 42 2.74 -4.38 3.19
N GLY A 43 4.06 -4.57 3.28
CA GLY A 43 5.03 -4.26 2.23
C GLY A 43 5.66 -2.86 2.32
N TYR A 44 5.37 -2.06 3.34
CA TYR A 44 5.99 -0.76 3.55
C TYR A 44 7.42 -0.90 4.11
N ARG A 45 8.33 -0.02 3.70
CA ARG A 45 9.52 0.28 4.51
C ARG A 45 9.10 1.17 5.66
N VAL A 46 9.53 0.85 6.88
CA VAL A 46 9.08 1.60 8.06
C VAL A 46 10.27 1.98 8.92
N THR A 47 10.37 3.26 9.23
CA THR A 47 11.31 3.82 10.21
C THR A 47 10.54 4.33 11.41
N GLY A 48 11.05 4.14 12.62
CA GLY A 48 10.44 4.61 13.86
C GLY A 48 11.23 5.74 14.49
N ALA A 49 10.54 6.74 15.05
CA ALA A 49 11.11 7.79 15.90
C ALA A 49 10.32 7.90 17.21
N ALA A 50 11.01 7.98 18.33
CA ALA A 50 10.40 8.02 19.67
C ALA A 50 9.88 9.41 20.08
N HIS A 51 10.25 10.48 19.36
CA HIS A 51 9.87 11.86 19.67
C HIS A 51 10.15 12.78 18.49
N ALA A 52 9.56 13.97 18.51
CA ALA A 52 9.61 14.95 17.42
C ALA A 52 11.04 15.30 17.00
N ALA A 53 11.98 15.49 17.95
CA ALA A 53 13.36 15.84 17.62
C ALA A 53 14.10 14.73 16.84
N ALA A 54 13.81 13.45 17.12
CA ALA A 54 14.34 12.33 16.34
C ALA A 54 13.72 12.30 14.93
N ALA A 55 12.40 12.50 14.83
CA ALA A 55 11.70 12.55 13.56
C ALA A 55 12.24 13.67 12.65
N LYS A 56 12.44 14.88 13.18
CA LYS A 56 13.01 16.01 12.43
C LYS A 56 14.37 15.67 11.82
N ARG A 57 15.29 15.10 12.63
CA ARG A 57 16.62 14.69 12.14
C ARG A 57 16.52 13.65 11.03
N MET A 58 15.61 12.68 11.15
CA MET A 58 15.41 11.65 10.13
C MET A 58 14.84 12.25 8.85
N MET A 59 13.85 13.14 8.93
CA MET A 59 13.24 13.80 7.77
C MET A 59 14.17 14.76 7.04
N GLU A 60 15.21 15.27 7.70
CA GLU A 60 16.26 16.08 7.06
C GLU A 60 17.26 15.24 6.28
N LEU A 61 17.39 13.95 6.57
CA LEU A 61 18.35 13.04 5.95
C LEU A 61 17.73 12.04 4.98
N ILE A 62 16.44 11.74 5.15
CA ILE A 62 15.73 10.67 4.44
C ILE A 62 14.38 11.20 3.98
N GLU A 63 14.03 10.93 2.74
CA GLU A 63 12.69 11.19 2.21
C GLU A 63 11.72 10.11 2.68
N PHE A 64 10.57 10.53 3.18
CA PHE A 64 9.46 9.67 3.57
C PHE A 64 8.25 9.98 2.69
N ASP A 65 7.55 8.92 2.29
CA ASP A 65 6.32 9.03 1.50
C ASP A 65 5.12 9.48 2.35
N LEU A 66 5.13 9.18 3.66
CA LEU A 66 4.11 9.59 4.62
C LEU A 66 4.65 9.48 6.05
N VAL A 67 4.19 10.37 6.91
CA VAL A 67 4.45 10.33 8.36
C VAL A 67 3.17 9.95 9.09
N VAL A 68 3.21 8.89 9.89
CA VAL A 68 2.20 8.53 10.88
C VAL A 68 2.67 9.05 12.22
N LEU A 69 1.90 9.91 12.85
CA LEU A 69 2.37 10.75 13.96
C LEU A 69 1.38 10.75 15.13
N ASP A 70 1.84 10.33 16.30
CA ASP A 70 1.05 10.52 17.52
C ASP A 70 0.96 12.01 17.88
N VAL A 71 -0.24 12.46 18.20
CA VAL A 71 -0.48 13.83 18.67
C VAL A 71 0.08 14.04 20.07
N MET A 72 -0.09 13.03 20.95
CA MET A 72 0.20 13.15 22.37
C MET A 72 1.59 12.61 22.70
N MET A 73 2.61 13.42 22.46
CA MET A 73 4.00 13.07 22.82
C MET A 73 4.57 14.02 23.88
N PRO A 74 5.46 13.55 24.78
CA PRO A 74 6.15 14.39 25.72
C PRO A 74 7.02 15.44 25.03
N GLY A 75 6.95 16.67 25.51
CA GLY A 75 7.70 17.81 24.99
C GLY A 75 7.04 18.44 23.79
N GLU A 76 7.54 18.19 22.58
CA GLU A 76 6.95 18.70 21.34
C GLU A 76 5.86 17.77 20.85
N SER A 77 4.63 18.30 20.70
CA SER A 77 3.46 17.54 20.25
C SER A 77 3.51 17.19 18.78
N GLY A 78 2.69 16.19 18.36
CA GLY A 78 2.54 15.86 16.94
C GLY A 78 1.95 17.02 16.13
N LEU A 79 1.13 17.87 16.72
CA LEU A 79 0.61 19.07 16.06
C LEU A 79 1.71 20.10 15.77
N ASP A 80 2.65 20.27 16.68
CA ASP A 80 3.78 21.18 16.49
C ASP A 80 4.75 20.63 15.44
N LEU A 81 5.00 19.32 15.44
CA LEU A 81 5.79 18.67 14.41
C LEU A 81 5.10 18.77 13.02
N THR A 82 3.78 18.64 12.94
CA THR A 82 3.02 18.86 11.70
C THR A 82 3.21 20.28 11.18
N SER A 83 3.09 21.28 12.05
CA SER A 83 3.32 22.68 11.68
C SER A 83 4.76 22.91 11.20
N TRP A 84 5.75 22.28 11.84
CA TRP A 84 7.14 22.35 11.42
C TRP A 84 7.35 21.72 10.02
N VAL A 85 6.75 20.57 9.74
CA VAL A 85 6.78 19.92 8.41
C VAL A 85 6.21 20.84 7.34
N ARG A 86 5.08 21.48 7.59
CA ARG A 86 4.42 22.38 6.64
C ARG A 86 5.21 23.66 6.39
N ASN A 87 5.97 24.14 7.36
CA ASN A 87 6.78 25.36 7.25
C ASN A 87 8.15 25.11 6.55
N LYS A 88 8.57 23.88 6.35
CA LYS A 88 9.77 23.55 5.58
C LYS A 88 9.43 23.30 4.12
N ALA A 89 10.01 24.07 3.20
CA ALA A 89 9.71 24.00 1.77
C ALA A 89 9.87 22.60 1.19
N GLU A 90 10.95 21.90 1.57
CA GLU A 90 11.31 20.56 1.09
C GLU A 90 10.37 19.49 1.62
N LEU A 91 9.79 19.69 2.80
CA LEU A 91 8.93 18.73 3.51
C LEU A 91 7.45 19.07 3.43
N SER A 92 7.10 20.26 2.98
CA SER A 92 5.73 20.80 3.02
C SER A 92 4.69 19.93 2.31
N LYS A 93 5.14 19.10 1.36
CA LYS A 93 4.30 18.16 0.60
C LYS A 93 4.29 16.75 1.19
N THR A 94 5.11 16.45 2.20
CA THR A 94 5.13 15.12 2.84
C THR A 94 3.80 14.92 3.57
N PRO A 95 3.02 13.89 3.24
CA PRO A 95 1.73 13.65 3.89
C PRO A 95 1.90 13.31 5.37
N VAL A 96 0.95 13.78 6.17
CA VAL A 96 0.91 13.54 7.63
C VAL A 96 -0.45 12.96 8.02
N LEU A 97 -0.43 11.78 8.62
CA LEU A 97 -1.58 11.13 9.26
C LEU A 97 -1.41 11.24 10.78
N LEU A 98 -2.32 11.93 11.44
CA LEU A 98 -2.30 12.07 12.90
C LEU A 98 -3.02 10.90 13.58
N LEU A 99 -2.39 10.33 14.61
CA LEU A 99 -3.02 9.40 15.54
C LEU A 99 -3.23 10.10 16.88
N THR A 100 -4.38 9.90 17.51
CA THR A 100 -4.67 10.59 18.79
C THR A 100 -5.54 9.74 19.70
N ALA A 101 -5.32 9.89 21.00
CA ALA A 101 -6.20 9.31 22.02
C ALA A 101 -7.51 10.12 22.21
N ARG A 102 -7.59 11.32 21.66
CA ARG A 102 -8.75 12.21 21.76
C ARG A 102 -9.57 12.16 20.49
N GLY A 103 -10.83 11.71 20.61
CA GLY A 103 -11.78 11.59 19.51
C GLY A 103 -12.67 12.81 19.30
N ASP A 104 -12.41 13.93 19.99
CA ASP A 104 -13.27 15.10 19.97
C ASP A 104 -13.17 15.87 18.64
N ALA A 105 -14.30 16.45 18.22
CA ALA A 105 -14.39 17.16 16.95
C ALA A 105 -13.42 18.37 16.89
N GLU A 106 -13.15 18.98 18.03
CA GLU A 106 -12.25 20.13 18.16
C GLU A 106 -10.80 19.74 17.86
N ASP A 107 -10.30 18.66 18.43
CA ASP A 107 -8.93 18.17 18.19
C ASP A 107 -8.72 17.77 16.72
N ARG A 108 -9.75 17.19 16.10
CA ARG A 108 -9.71 16.87 14.66
C ARG A 108 -9.64 18.12 13.80
N ILE A 109 -10.43 19.16 14.14
CA ILE A 109 -10.42 20.43 13.42
C ILE A 109 -9.06 21.11 13.58
N GLU A 110 -8.47 21.09 14.79
CA GLU A 110 -7.14 21.64 15.03
C GLU A 110 -6.07 20.92 14.22
N GLY A 111 -6.04 19.58 14.22
CA GLY A 111 -5.08 18.79 13.46
C GLY A 111 -5.12 19.08 11.95
N LEU A 112 -6.33 19.12 11.38
CA LEU A 112 -6.52 19.44 9.97
C LEU A 112 -6.17 20.92 9.66
N SER A 113 -6.48 21.84 10.55
CA SER A 113 -6.12 23.27 10.37
C SER A 113 -4.61 23.51 10.41
N ARG A 114 -3.85 22.68 11.11
CA ARG A 114 -2.38 22.67 11.11
C ARG A 114 -1.75 21.99 9.90
N GLY A 115 -2.58 21.48 8.99
CA GLY A 115 -2.16 20.94 7.71
C GLY A 115 -1.94 19.41 7.69
N ALA A 116 -2.52 18.66 8.61
CA ALA A 116 -2.57 17.21 8.50
C ALA A 116 -3.46 16.78 7.31
N ASP A 117 -3.09 15.68 6.64
CA ASP A 117 -3.82 15.15 5.50
C ASP A 117 -4.99 14.26 5.91
N ASP A 118 -4.88 13.62 7.06
CA ASP A 118 -5.95 12.86 7.70
C ASP A 118 -5.68 12.70 9.20
N TYR A 119 -6.66 12.16 9.91
CA TYR A 119 -6.70 12.03 11.34
C TYR A 119 -7.39 10.72 11.73
N MET A 120 -6.89 10.03 12.76
CA MET A 120 -7.43 8.78 13.25
C MET A 120 -7.39 8.71 14.77
N SER A 121 -8.48 8.29 15.40
CA SER A 121 -8.56 8.12 16.86
C SER A 121 -8.05 6.76 17.30
N LYS A 122 -7.31 6.72 18.41
CA LYS A 122 -6.97 5.49 19.16
C LYS A 122 -8.12 5.13 20.12
N PRO A 123 -8.50 3.85 20.28
CA PRO A 123 -7.98 2.68 19.58
C PRO A 123 -8.50 2.55 18.15
N PHE A 124 -7.72 1.97 17.26
CA PHE A 124 -8.08 1.76 15.86
C PHE A 124 -7.77 0.33 15.39
N GLU A 125 -8.47 -0.09 14.36
CA GLU A 125 -8.18 -1.35 13.69
C GLU A 125 -6.97 -1.18 12.76
N PRO A 126 -5.94 -2.07 12.82
CA PRO A 126 -4.76 -1.97 11.97
C PRO A 126 -5.08 -1.89 10.46
N ARG A 127 -6.13 -2.58 10.01
CA ARG A 127 -6.58 -2.51 8.62
C ARG A 127 -7.08 -1.11 8.23
N GLU A 128 -7.74 -0.40 9.15
CA GLU A 128 -8.18 0.98 8.89
C GLU A 128 -6.98 1.90 8.64
N LEU A 129 -5.91 1.74 9.43
CA LEU A 129 -4.67 2.49 9.25
C LEU A 129 -4.10 2.31 7.83
N VAL A 130 -4.02 1.07 7.35
CA VAL A 130 -3.53 0.78 5.98
C VAL A 130 -4.41 1.46 4.92
N LEU A 131 -5.74 1.34 5.04
CA LEU A 131 -6.67 1.96 4.09
C LEU A 131 -6.53 3.48 4.04
N ARG A 132 -6.29 4.14 5.19
CA ARG A 132 -6.07 5.60 5.25
C ARG A 132 -4.72 5.98 4.65
N ILE A 133 -3.64 5.26 5.00
CA ILE A 133 -2.32 5.45 4.38
C ILE A 133 -2.43 5.37 2.86
N ASP A 134 -3.06 4.33 2.34
CA ASP A 134 -3.24 4.14 0.90
C ASP A 134 -4.07 5.26 0.26
N ALA A 135 -5.14 5.70 0.93
CA ALA A 135 -5.98 6.80 0.45
C ALA A 135 -5.21 8.11 0.37
N ILE A 136 -4.37 8.40 1.37
CA ILE A 136 -3.52 9.60 1.40
C ILE A 136 -2.47 9.52 0.29
N LEU A 137 -1.74 8.40 0.19
CA LEU A 137 -0.68 8.22 -0.81
C LEU A 137 -1.20 8.31 -2.25
N ARG A 138 -2.43 7.85 -2.51
CA ARG A 138 -3.08 8.05 -3.81
C ARG A 138 -3.39 9.51 -4.11
N ARG A 139 -3.86 10.28 -3.13
CA ARG A 139 -4.24 11.71 -3.30
C ARG A 139 -3.04 12.61 -3.50
N THR A 140 -1.95 12.33 -2.80
CA THR A 140 -0.76 13.19 -2.80
C THR A 140 0.16 12.97 -3.98
N GLY A 141 -0.25 12.13 -4.93
CA GLY A 141 0.52 11.93 -6.19
C GLY A 141 1.91 11.35 -5.96
N GLY A 142 2.11 10.68 -4.82
CA GLY A 142 3.34 9.97 -4.56
C GLY A 142 3.67 9.08 -5.76
N LYS A 143 4.94 9.10 -6.22
CA LYS A 143 5.39 8.32 -7.38
C LYS A 143 4.71 6.95 -7.36
N PRO A 144 4.08 6.51 -8.45
CA PRO A 144 3.50 5.18 -8.53
C PRO A 144 4.58 4.18 -8.14
N ILE A 145 4.29 3.34 -7.14
CA ILE A 145 5.25 2.33 -6.74
C ILE A 145 4.89 1.05 -7.43
N GLY A 146 5.84 0.60 -8.14
CA GLY A 146 5.78 -0.51 -9.04
C GLY A 146 6.29 -0.07 -10.41
N PRO A 147 6.65 -0.97 -11.26
CA PRO A 147 6.95 -0.65 -12.64
C PRO A 147 5.73 0.08 -13.23
N LYS A 148 5.96 1.18 -13.95
CA LYS A 148 4.88 1.88 -14.68
C LYS A 148 4.11 0.92 -15.58
N GLU A 149 4.81 -0.09 -16.06
CA GLU A 149 4.31 -1.11 -16.98
C GLU A 149 4.65 -2.50 -16.46
N ILE A 150 3.69 -3.40 -16.54
CA ILE A 150 3.88 -4.84 -16.28
C ILE A 150 3.88 -5.57 -17.61
N LYS A 151 4.94 -6.35 -17.86
CA LYS A 151 5.06 -7.17 -19.07
C LYS A 151 4.52 -8.58 -18.81
N LEU A 152 3.67 -9.03 -19.72
CA LEU A 152 3.00 -10.32 -19.71
C LEU A 152 3.13 -10.95 -21.11
N GLY A 153 4.36 -11.29 -21.49
CA GLY A 153 4.73 -11.68 -22.85
C GLY A 153 4.60 -10.54 -23.83
N THR A 154 3.71 -10.68 -24.81
CA THR A 154 3.41 -9.60 -25.78
C THR A 154 2.41 -8.58 -25.28
N ALA A 155 1.79 -8.84 -24.11
CA ALA A 155 0.91 -7.89 -23.46
C ALA A 155 1.69 -6.99 -22.48
N VAL A 156 1.34 -5.70 -22.46
CA VAL A 156 1.89 -4.68 -21.56
C VAL A 156 0.73 -3.96 -20.88
N PHE A 157 0.74 -3.94 -19.57
CA PHE A 157 -0.25 -3.23 -18.77
C PHE A 157 0.34 -1.99 -18.14
N ASP A 158 -0.15 -0.80 -18.52
CA ASP A 158 0.18 0.47 -17.90
C ASP A 158 -0.60 0.62 -16.59
N MET A 159 0.13 0.63 -15.47
CA MET A 159 -0.41 0.68 -14.11
C MET A 159 -0.98 2.04 -13.73
N GLU A 160 -0.55 3.12 -14.40
CA GLU A 160 -1.03 4.49 -14.16
C GLU A 160 -2.31 4.76 -14.95
N ARG A 161 -2.29 4.43 -16.25
CA ARG A 161 -3.42 4.66 -17.14
C ARG A 161 -4.48 3.58 -17.09
N LEU A 162 -4.17 2.42 -16.50
CA LEU A 162 -5.00 1.23 -16.47
C LEU A 162 -5.33 0.72 -17.90
N GLU A 163 -4.36 0.85 -18.77
CA GLU A 163 -4.48 0.47 -20.18
C GLU A 163 -3.69 -0.81 -20.45
N LEU A 164 -4.29 -1.70 -21.20
CA LEU A 164 -3.65 -2.91 -21.67
C LEU A 164 -3.39 -2.80 -23.16
N SER A 165 -2.18 -3.14 -23.60
CA SER A 165 -1.86 -3.36 -24.99
C SER A 165 -1.35 -4.78 -25.20
N ARG A 166 -1.54 -5.35 -26.39
CA ARG A 166 -0.98 -6.63 -26.81
C ARG A 166 -0.48 -6.52 -28.23
N ASP A 167 0.76 -6.90 -28.46
CA ASP A 167 1.46 -6.72 -29.75
C ASP A 167 1.37 -5.27 -30.24
N GLY A 168 1.41 -4.29 -29.31
CA GLY A 168 1.27 -2.87 -29.59
C GLY A 168 -0.17 -2.38 -29.85
N ALA A 169 -1.14 -3.27 -29.92
CA ALA A 169 -2.55 -2.92 -30.14
C ALA A 169 -3.31 -2.79 -28.81
N PRO A 170 -4.09 -1.72 -28.59
CA PRO A 170 -4.84 -1.51 -27.35
C PRO A 170 -5.90 -2.60 -27.15
N GLN A 171 -6.00 -3.11 -25.93
CA GLN A 171 -6.99 -4.09 -25.50
C GLN A 171 -7.96 -3.42 -24.52
N ARG A 172 -9.24 -3.36 -24.89
CA ARG A 172 -10.24 -2.70 -24.03
C ARG A 172 -10.47 -3.50 -22.75
N LEU A 173 -10.21 -2.90 -21.60
CA LEU A 173 -10.59 -3.40 -20.29
C LEU A 173 -11.88 -2.71 -19.80
N THR A 174 -12.70 -3.43 -19.07
CA THR A 174 -13.70 -2.80 -18.20
C THR A 174 -13.00 -2.25 -16.96
N GLU A 175 -13.63 -1.31 -16.27
CA GLU A 175 -13.08 -0.75 -15.03
C GLU A 175 -12.76 -1.85 -13.99
N ALA A 176 -13.66 -2.79 -13.80
CA ALA A 176 -13.47 -3.91 -12.89
C ALA A 176 -12.31 -4.83 -13.30
N GLU A 177 -12.12 -5.10 -14.59
CA GLU A 177 -10.97 -5.87 -15.10
C GLU A 177 -9.64 -5.11 -14.90
N ALA A 178 -9.65 -3.80 -15.12
CA ALA A 178 -8.47 -2.96 -14.95
C ALA A 178 -8.04 -2.88 -13.47
N GLN A 179 -8.99 -2.70 -12.55
CA GLN A 179 -8.73 -2.68 -11.11
C GLN A 179 -8.27 -4.05 -10.60
N LEU A 180 -8.88 -5.13 -11.04
CA LEU A 180 -8.46 -6.49 -10.71
C LEU A 180 -7.02 -6.75 -11.17
N LEU A 181 -6.68 -6.40 -12.41
CA LEU A 181 -5.34 -6.58 -12.95
C LEU A 181 -4.33 -5.71 -12.20
N LYS A 182 -4.68 -4.46 -11.86
CA LYS A 182 -3.84 -3.57 -11.05
C LYS A 182 -3.56 -4.16 -9.67
N THR A 183 -4.60 -4.65 -8.97
CA THR A 183 -4.44 -5.27 -7.65
C THR A 183 -3.50 -6.46 -7.71
N LEU A 184 -3.68 -7.34 -8.70
CA LEU A 184 -2.82 -8.49 -8.89
C LEU A 184 -1.38 -8.10 -9.29
N ALA A 185 -1.21 -7.03 -10.07
CA ALA A 185 0.09 -6.51 -10.49
C ALA A 185 0.87 -5.89 -9.31
N LEU A 186 0.18 -5.23 -8.39
CA LEU A 186 0.79 -4.72 -7.14
C LEU A 186 1.27 -5.84 -6.22
N HIS A 187 0.70 -7.06 -6.37
CA HIS A 187 1.07 -8.26 -5.63
C HIS A 187 1.72 -9.31 -6.56
N ALA A 188 2.50 -8.84 -7.55
CA ALA A 188 3.14 -9.74 -8.50
C ALA A 188 3.92 -10.87 -7.79
N HIS A 189 3.78 -12.09 -8.31
CA HIS A 189 4.37 -13.32 -7.77
C HIS A 189 3.87 -13.75 -6.37
N ALA A 190 2.85 -13.06 -5.81
CA ALA A 190 2.22 -13.44 -4.55
C ALA A 190 0.75 -13.83 -4.77
N PRO A 191 0.24 -14.87 -4.08
CA PRO A 191 -1.18 -15.21 -4.12
C PRO A 191 -2.02 -14.13 -3.45
N VAL A 192 -3.10 -13.71 -4.10
CA VAL A 192 -4.10 -12.78 -3.55
C VAL A 192 -5.40 -13.55 -3.31
N GLU A 193 -5.94 -13.41 -2.11
CA GLU A 193 -7.20 -14.05 -1.75
C GLU A 193 -8.35 -13.57 -2.65
N ARG A 194 -9.21 -14.51 -3.05
CA ARG A 194 -10.35 -14.23 -3.93
C ARG A 194 -11.25 -13.11 -3.42
N MET A 195 -11.53 -13.11 -2.11
CA MET A 195 -12.39 -12.11 -1.48
C MET A 195 -11.78 -10.71 -1.50
N SER A 196 -10.45 -10.61 -1.40
CA SER A 196 -9.74 -9.33 -1.48
C SER A 196 -9.72 -8.71 -2.88
N LEU A 197 -10.06 -9.51 -3.89
CA LEU A 197 -10.13 -9.07 -5.30
C LEU A 197 -11.53 -8.60 -5.71
N SER A 198 -12.55 -8.80 -4.87
CA SER A 198 -13.90 -8.36 -5.18
C SER A 198 -14.09 -6.88 -4.85
N PRO A 199 -14.54 -6.05 -5.79
CA PRO A 199 -14.88 -4.65 -5.52
C PRO A 199 -16.17 -4.49 -4.70
N ASP A 200 -16.99 -5.54 -4.66
CA ASP A 200 -18.28 -5.53 -3.97
C ASP A 200 -18.23 -6.42 -2.73
N THR A 201 -18.36 -5.80 -1.55
CA THR A 201 -18.45 -6.48 -0.26
C THR A 201 -19.69 -7.38 -0.14
N ALA A 202 -20.67 -7.23 -1.03
CA ALA A 202 -21.86 -8.06 -1.10
C ALA A 202 -21.65 -9.39 -1.86
N ASP A 203 -20.60 -9.52 -2.69
CA ASP A 203 -20.28 -10.79 -3.37
C ASP A 203 -19.49 -11.74 -2.46
N ILE A 204 -20.19 -12.32 -1.50
CA ILE A 204 -19.64 -13.31 -0.54
C ILE A 204 -19.10 -14.57 -1.24
N THR A 205 -19.41 -14.79 -2.51
CA THR A 205 -19.05 -16.01 -3.24
C THR A 205 -17.80 -15.87 -4.11
N GLY A 206 -17.35 -14.64 -4.40
CA GLY A 206 -16.22 -14.35 -5.30
C GLY A 206 -16.44 -14.82 -6.76
N ARG A 207 -17.68 -15.16 -7.15
CA ARG A 207 -18.00 -15.61 -8.52
C ARG A 207 -17.77 -14.52 -9.55
N ALA A 208 -18.01 -13.25 -9.18
CA ALA A 208 -17.75 -12.12 -10.07
C ALA A 208 -16.26 -12.04 -10.43
N VAL A 209 -15.37 -12.31 -9.47
CA VAL A 209 -13.92 -12.36 -9.69
C VAL A 209 -13.54 -13.46 -10.67
N ASP A 210 -14.11 -14.66 -10.55
CA ASP A 210 -13.81 -15.79 -11.45
C ASP A 210 -14.19 -15.48 -12.91
N VAL A 211 -15.29 -14.77 -13.11
CA VAL A 211 -15.71 -14.31 -14.44
C VAL A 211 -14.74 -13.27 -15.00
N GLN A 212 -14.30 -12.32 -14.19
CA GLN A 212 -13.33 -11.30 -14.59
C GLN A 212 -11.97 -11.92 -14.92
N VAL A 213 -11.50 -12.86 -14.10
CA VAL A 213 -10.25 -13.62 -14.35
C VAL A 213 -10.34 -14.36 -15.69
N THR A 214 -11.48 -15.01 -15.97
CA THR A 214 -11.68 -15.72 -17.24
C THR A 214 -11.61 -14.77 -18.43
N ARG A 215 -12.18 -13.56 -18.31
CA ARG A 215 -12.14 -12.52 -19.35
C ARG A 215 -10.74 -11.97 -19.53
N LEU A 216 -10.03 -11.68 -18.43
CA LEU A 216 -8.64 -11.21 -18.45
C LEU A 216 -7.72 -12.23 -19.12
N ARG A 217 -7.81 -13.50 -18.80
CA ARG A 217 -7.02 -14.55 -19.45
C ARG A 217 -7.15 -14.54 -20.96
N ARG A 218 -8.35 -14.31 -21.50
CA ARG A 218 -8.54 -14.20 -22.96
C ARG A 218 -7.80 -13.02 -23.58
N LYS A 219 -7.52 -11.98 -22.81
CA LYS A 219 -6.81 -10.75 -23.26
C LYS A 219 -5.30 -10.83 -23.04
N LEU A 220 -4.86 -11.54 -22.00
CA LEU A 220 -3.46 -11.60 -21.57
C LEU A 220 -2.73 -12.82 -22.10
N GLU A 221 -3.39 -14.00 -22.05
CA GLU A 221 -2.74 -15.28 -22.28
C GLU A 221 -2.75 -15.68 -23.77
N VAL A 222 -1.75 -16.43 -24.18
CA VAL A 222 -1.75 -17.11 -25.49
C VAL A 222 -2.72 -18.27 -25.45
N ASP A 223 -2.69 -19.05 -24.35
CA ASP A 223 -3.66 -20.13 -24.09
C ASP A 223 -4.41 -19.86 -22.78
N PRO A 224 -5.64 -19.34 -22.82
CA PRO A 224 -6.43 -19.06 -21.61
C PRO A 224 -6.75 -20.28 -20.75
N LYS A 225 -6.65 -21.50 -21.29
CA LYS A 225 -6.87 -22.75 -20.54
C LYS A 225 -5.66 -23.17 -19.72
N ASN A 226 -4.47 -22.80 -20.20
CA ASN A 226 -3.19 -23.05 -19.55
C ASN A 226 -2.48 -21.70 -19.26
N PRO A 227 -2.97 -20.89 -18.33
CA PRO A 227 -2.49 -19.54 -18.10
C PRO A 227 -1.09 -19.53 -17.53
N ARG A 228 -0.18 -18.79 -18.19
CA ARG A 228 1.19 -18.56 -17.73
C ARG A 228 1.26 -17.43 -16.72
N TYR A 229 0.55 -16.33 -16.99
CA TYR A 229 0.67 -15.08 -16.24
C TYR A 229 -0.37 -14.99 -15.13
N LEU A 230 -1.66 -15.21 -15.43
CA LEU A 230 -2.75 -15.11 -14.47
C LEU A 230 -3.12 -16.50 -13.95
N GLN A 231 -2.43 -16.95 -12.92
CA GLN A 231 -2.52 -18.30 -12.38
C GLN A 231 -3.59 -18.43 -11.30
N THR A 232 -4.15 -19.64 -11.16
CA THR A 232 -5.04 -19.99 -10.04
C THR A 232 -4.21 -20.67 -8.95
N VAL A 233 -4.28 -20.14 -7.73
CA VAL A 233 -3.70 -20.77 -6.54
C VAL A 233 -4.82 -21.47 -5.78
N ARG A 234 -4.85 -22.82 -5.88
CA ARG A 234 -5.94 -23.63 -5.30
C ARG A 234 -6.08 -23.38 -3.80
N GLY A 235 -7.31 -23.16 -3.35
CA GLY A 235 -7.62 -22.92 -1.93
C GLY A 235 -7.32 -21.50 -1.45
N VAL A 236 -6.69 -20.64 -2.26
CA VAL A 236 -6.36 -19.25 -1.91
C VAL A 236 -7.07 -18.26 -2.83
N GLY A 237 -6.71 -18.22 -4.10
CA GLY A 237 -7.24 -17.23 -5.04
C GLY A 237 -6.44 -17.20 -6.34
N TYR A 238 -5.89 -16.03 -6.68
CA TYR A 238 -5.18 -15.80 -7.93
C TYR A 238 -3.82 -15.14 -7.73
N MET A 239 -2.93 -15.34 -8.66
CA MET A 239 -1.58 -14.76 -8.67
C MET A 239 -1.25 -14.28 -10.08
N LEU A 240 -0.65 -13.10 -10.19
CA LEU A 240 -0.06 -12.62 -11.42
C LEU A 240 1.45 -12.89 -11.39
N ALA A 241 1.97 -13.56 -12.41
CA ALA A 241 3.39 -13.87 -12.57
C ALA A 241 3.93 -13.20 -13.86
N PRO A 242 4.27 -11.90 -13.82
CA PRO A 242 4.86 -11.21 -14.97
C PRO A 242 6.24 -11.75 -15.34
N ASP A 243 6.76 -11.34 -16.51
CA ASP A 243 8.09 -11.68 -16.99
C ASP A 243 9.22 -11.06 -16.18
#